data_6836df8f1692fded8fc830e35b70ca3b
#
_entry.id   6836df8f1692fded8fc830e35b70ca3b
#
_cell.length_a   1.000
_cell.length_b   1.000
_cell.length_c   1.000
_cell.angle_alpha   90.00
_cell.angle_beta   90.00
_cell.angle_gamma   90.00
#
_symmetry.space_group_name_H-M   'P 1'
#
loop_
_entity.id
_entity.type
_entity.pdbx_description
1 polymer ?
#
loop_
_entity_poly.entity_id
_entity_poly.type
_entity_poly.pdbx_seq_one_letter_code
_entity_poly.pdbx_strand_id
1 'polypeptide(L)'
;CYFDIKSKLGLKTDDKSLIDFNAICVNRIPDDENSITGGNVRGLYWTMPDTTNHEEKRLEPVPEKLYTEICPEFKDTYVEEVYEMIKKRFKVGRVRFLMKPPRTCLSWHRDPEMRLHIPIITNKGCKMVIENEAFHMPANGSAYLTDNRQYHNFFNGSEIERVHLVATVLAQGLDEMHLDESWRDEVSYEIETMGSEEHPNCGTDDCCKEC
;
A
#
# COMPACT_ATOMS: atom_id res chain seq x y z
N CYS A 1 -1.20 -15.93 -3.48
CA CYS A 1 -1.27 -14.47 -3.59
C CYS A 1 -2.66 -13.93 -3.27
N TYR A 2 -3.00 -12.68 -3.68
CA TYR A 2 -4.28 -12.02 -3.36
C TYR A 2 -5.53 -12.86 -3.69
N PHE A 3 -5.57 -13.52 -4.86
CA PHE A 3 -6.65 -14.44 -5.24
C PHE A 3 -6.70 -15.69 -4.37
N ASP A 4 -5.56 -16.22 -3.95
CA ASP A 4 -5.50 -17.35 -3.01
C ASP A 4 -6.05 -17.00 -1.65
N ILE A 5 -5.80 -15.79 -1.17
CA ILE A 5 -6.35 -15.28 0.09
C ILE A 5 -7.87 -15.18 -0.02
N LYS A 6 -8.40 -14.57 -1.09
CA LYS A 6 -9.86 -14.52 -1.31
C LYS A 6 -10.49 -15.91 -1.36
N SER A 7 -9.87 -16.84 -2.06
CA SER A 7 -10.35 -18.24 -2.16
C SER A 7 -10.30 -18.96 -0.82
N LYS A 8 -9.22 -18.80 -0.06
CA LYS A 8 -9.06 -19.42 1.27
C LYS A 8 -10.05 -18.86 2.29
N LEU A 9 -10.47 -17.62 2.14
CA LEU A 9 -11.47 -16.96 2.99
C LEU A 9 -12.91 -17.26 2.57
N GLY A 10 -13.12 -18.08 1.52
CA GLY A 10 -14.45 -18.41 1.01
C GLY A 10 -15.21 -17.22 0.42
N LEU A 11 -14.52 -16.13 0.10
CA LEU A 11 -15.10 -14.91 -0.47
C LEU A 11 -15.43 -15.17 -1.95
N LYS A 12 -16.71 -15.28 -2.27
CA LYS A 12 -17.19 -15.45 -3.65
C LYS A 12 -17.02 -14.15 -4.41
N THR A 13 -16.51 -14.24 -5.64
CA THR A 13 -16.28 -13.09 -6.54
C THR A 13 -17.56 -12.47 -7.08
N ASP A 14 -18.68 -13.13 -6.95
CA ASP A 14 -20.00 -12.77 -7.47
C ASP A 14 -20.94 -12.14 -6.43
N ASP A 15 -20.53 -12.09 -5.17
CA ASP A 15 -21.27 -11.37 -4.14
C ASP A 15 -21.09 -9.85 -4.32
N LYS A 16 -22.16 -9.17 -4.72
CA LYS A 16 -22.15 -7.72 -4.96
C LYS A 16 -21.77 -6.90 -3.72
N SER A 17 -21.97 -7.44 -2.51
CA SER A 17 -21.52 -6.82 -1.26
C SER A 17 -19.99 -6.85 -1.12
N LEU A 18 -19.32 -7.76 -1.83
CA LEU A 18 -17.86 -7.93 -1.86
C LEU A 18 -17.18 -7.21 -3.04
N ILE A 19 -17.94 -6.62 -3.97
CA ILE A 19 -17.39 -5.89 -5.13
C ILE A 19 -16.61 -4.64 -4.67
N ASP A 20 -16.95 -4.07 -3.52
CA ASP A 20 -16.20 -2.98 -2.89
C ASP A 20 -14.93 -3.45 -2.13
N PHE A 21 -14.66 -4.76 -2.12
CA PHE A 21 -13.48 -5.35 -1.47
C PHE A 21 -12.21 -5.19 -2.32
N ASN A 22 -11.81 -3.96 -2.47
CA ASN A 22 -10.47 -3.64 -2.94
C ASN A 22 -9.45 -3.63 -1.79
N ALA A 23 -9.84 -4.12 -0.61
CA ALA A 23 -9.02 -4.12 0.59
C ALA A 23 -9.23 -5.37 1.45
N ILE A 24 -8.17 -5.85 2.09
CA ILE A 24 -8.17 -6.89 3.11
C ILE A 24 -7.35 -6.36 4.28
N CYS A 25 -7.93 -6.34 5.47
CA CYS A 25 -7.25 -5.84 6.66
C CYS A 25 -6.29 -6.89 7.22
N VAL A 26 -5.09 -6.49 7.55
CA VAL A 26 -4.08 -7.31 8.23
C VAL A 26 -4.24 -7.20 9.74
N ASN A 27 -4.63 -6.02 10.22
CA ASN A 27 -4.87 -5.77 11.62
C ASN A 27 -6.29 -5.27 11.87
N ARG A 28 -6.74 -5.37 13.13
CA ARG A 28 -8.08 -5.09 13.57
C ARG A 28 -8.11 -4.32 14.89
N ILE A 29 -9.27 -3.82 15.24
CA ILE A 29 -9.59 -3.43 16.61
C ILE A 29 -9.78 -4.72 17.42
N PRO A 30 -9.23 -4.84 18.65
CA PRO A 30 -9.46 -6.00 19.50
C PRO A 30 -10.95 -6.34 19.63
N ASP A 31 -11.27 -7.62 19.61
CA ASP A 31 -12.63 -8.15 19.68
C ASP A 31 -13.57 -7.75 18.53
N ASP A 32 -13.05 -7.20 17.43
CA ASP A 32 -13.84 -6.93 16.23
C ASP A 32 -14.15 -8.25 15.50
N GLU A 33 -15.42 -8.61 15.44
CA GLU A 33 -15.91 -9.81 14.75
C GLU A 33 -15.69 -9.75 13.22
N ASN A 34 -15.58 -8.52 12.67
CA ASN A 34 -15.35 -8.28 11.25
C ASN A 34 -13.87 -8.08 10.90
N SER A 35 -12.97 -8.76 11.58
CA SER A 35 -11.55 -8.49 11.58
C SER A 35 -10.94 -8.21 10.18
N ILE A 36 -11.19 -9.05 9.19
CA ILE A 36 -10.65 -8.87 7.83
C ILE A 36 -11.31 -7.69 7.09
N THR A 37 -12.57 -7.43 7.35
CA THR A 37 -13.38 -6.44 6.62
C THR A 37 -13.63 -5.17 7.41
N GLY A 38 -13.53 -5.21 8.73
CA GLY A 38 -13.85 -4.10 9.64
C GLY A 38 -13.01 -2.84 9.42
N GLY A 39 -11.79 -3.00 8.92
CA GLY A 39 -10.93 -1.86 8.54
C GLY A 39 -11.23 -1.23 7.18
N ASN A 40 -12.21 -1.73 6.42
CA ASN A 40 -12.56 -1.23 5.09
C ASN A 40 -13.53 -0.06 5.11
N VAL A 41 -13.78 0.53 6.26
CA VAL A 41 -14.51 1.79 6.38
C VAL A 41 -13.75 2.92 5.70
N ARG A 42 -14.46 3.73 4.94
CA ARG A 42 -13.92 4.99 4.43
C ARG A 42 -13.78 5.94 5.62
N GLY A 43 -12.64 6.60 5.69
CA GLY A 43 -12.36 7.57 6.73
C GLY A 43 -12.44 9.01 6.25
N LEU A 44 -12.02 9.89 7.14
CA LEU A 44 -11.90 11.30 6.84
C LEU A 44 -10.89 11.53 5.71
N TYR A 45 -11.27 12.34 4.75
CA TYR A 45 -10.41 12.87 3.69
C TYR A 45 -11.01 14.17 3.16
N TRP A 46 -10.22 14.94 2.43
CA TRP A 46 -10.63 16.20 1.82
C TRP A 46 -10.50 16.13 0.31
N THR A 47 -11.48 16.69 -0.38
CA THR A 47 -11.50 16.79 -1.83
C THR A 47 -11.70 18.23 -2.26
N MET A 48 -11.11 18.62 -3.40
CA MET A 48 -11.48 19.82 -4.11
C MET A 48 -12.35 19.48 -5.30
N PRO A 49 -13.61 19.90 -5.35
CA PRO A 49 -14.43 19.75 -6.54
C PRO A 49 -13.84 20.56 -7.71
N ASP A 50 -13.95 20.04 -8.95
CA ASP A 50 -13.36 20.63 -10.16
C ASP A 50 -13.81 22.07 -10.45
N THR A 51 -14.95 22.47 -9.91
CA THR A 51 -15.59 23.77 -10.19
C THR A 51 -15.44 24.79 -9.08
N THR A 52 -14.85 24.43 -7.95
CA THR A 52 -14.72 25.32 -6.78
C THR A 52 -13.32 25.22 -6.20
N ASN A 53 -12.80 26.35 -5.71
CA ASN A 53 -11.54 26.37 -4.94
C ASN A 53 -11.77 26.04 -3.46
N HIS A 54 -12.91 25.44 -3.11
CA HIS A 54 -13.27 25.10 -1.74
C HIS A 54 -13.06 23.62 -1.48
N GLU A 55 -12.29 23.33 -0.44
CA GLU A 55 -12.07 21.98 0.04
C GLU A 55 -13.33 21.44 0.73
N GLU A 56 -13.77 20.25 0.37
CA GLU A 56 -14.86 19.55 1.02
C GLU A 56 -14.34 18.41 1.89
N LYS A 57 -14.76 18.42 3.14
CA LYS A 57 -14.50 17.33 4.08
C LYS A 57 -15.45 16.16 3.83
N ARG A 58 -14.92 14.94 3.77
CA ARG A 58 -15.67 13.70 3.58
C ARG A 58 -15.56 12.82 4.81
N LEU A 59 -16.69 12.25 5.25
CA LEU A 59 -16.77 11.25 6.30
C LEU A 59 -16.18 11.68 7.66
N GLU A 60 -16.19 10.75 8.61
CA GLU A 60 -15.68 10.93 9.95
C GLU A 60 -14.28 10.28 10.11
N PRO A 61 -13.47 10.73 11.09
CA PRO A 61 -12.19 10.10 11.36
C PRO A 61 -12.34 8.62 11.68
N VAL A 62 -11.48 7.80 11.09
CA VAL A 62 -11.32 6.40 11.52
C VAL A 62 -10.47 6.37 12.78
N PRO A 63 -10.84 5.57 13.80
CA PRO A 63 -10.05 5.45 15.02
C PRO A 63 -8.79 4.62 14.78
N GLU A 64 -7.88 5.10 13.93
CA GLU A 64 -6.68 4.39 13.47
C GLU A 64 -5.84 3.82 14.63
N LYS A 65 -5.77 4.52 15.76
CA LYS A 65 -5.02 4.11 16.96
C LYS A 65 -5.55 2.83 17.63
N LEU A 66 -6.77 2.43 17.34
CA LEU A 66 -7.40 1.24 17.93
C LEU A 66 -7.07 -0.04 17.15
N TYR A 67 -6.49 0.05 15.96
CA TYR A 67 -6.11 -1.11 15.14
C TYR A 67 -4.78 -1.69 15.62
N THR A 68 -4.81 -2.42 16.71
CA THR A 68 -3.61 -2.88 17.43
C THR A 68 -3.36 -4.39 17.35
N GLU A 69 -4.37 -5.18 17.00
CA GLU A 69 -4.29 -6.64 16.95
C GLU A 69 -4.21 -7.14 15.52
N ILE A 70 -3.37 -8.15 15.27
CA ILE A 70 -3.36 -8.83 13.97
C ILE A 70 -4.63 -9.65 13.78
N CYS A 71 -5.16 -9.67 12.55
CA CYS A 71 -6.29 -10.53 12.22
C CYS A 71 -5.90 -12.01 12.35
N PRO A 72 -6.76 -12.87 12.94
CA PRO A 72 -6.43 -14.28 13.20
C PRO A 72 -5.95 -15.03 11.95
N GLU A 73 -6.44 -14.66 10.78
CA GLU A 73 -6.12 -15.29 9.50
C GLU A 73 -4.67 -15.09 9.05
N PHE A 74 -3.98 -14.13 9.65
CA PHE A 74 -2.57 -13.83 9.34
C PHE A 74 -1.61 -14.25 10.45
N LYS A 75 -2.12 -14.78 11.58
CA LYS A 75 -1.26 -15.32 12.64
C LYS A 75 -0.43 -16.48 12.12
N ASP A 76 0.81 -16.55 12.59
CA ASP A 76 1.80 -17.57 12.20
C ASP A 76 2.10 -17.61 10.68
N THR A 77 1.96 -16.45 9.99
CA THR A 77 2.28 -16.30 8.58
C THR A 77 3.37 -15.26 8.36
N TYR A 78 3.98 -15.28 7.17
CA TYR A 78 4.93 -14.24 6.75
C TYR A 78 4.33 -12.81 6.78
N VAL A 79 3.00 -12.69 6.64
CA VAL A 79 2.31 -11.39 6.76
C VAL A 79 2.42 -10.83 8.17
N GLU A 80 2.33 -11.68 9.19
CA GLU A 80 2.55 -11.27 10.58
C GLU A 80 4.00 -10.79 10.80
N GLU A 81 4.99 -11.50 10.26
CA GLU A 81 6.40 -11.08 10.34
C GLU A 81 6.59 -9.68 9.74
N VAL A 82 6.03 -9.43 8.55
CA VAL A 82 6.07 -8.12 7.90
C VAL A 82 5.34 -7.05 8.74
N TYR A 83 4.18 -7.39 9.29
CA TYR A 83 3.42 -6.48 10.16
C TYR A 83 4.24 -6.07 11.39
N GLU A 84 4.88 -7.03 12.07
CA GLU A 84 5.72 -6.76 13.22
C GLU A 84 6.99 -5.96 12.86
N MET A 85 7.58 -6.19 11.68
CA MET A 85 8.70 -5.36 11.19
C MET A 85 8.27 -3.91 10.97
N ILE A 86 7.08 -3.69 10.41
CA ILE A 86 6.55 -2.33 10.23
C ILE A 86 6.35 -1.66 11.58
N LYS A 87 5.75 -2.36 12.56
CA LYS A 87 5.49 -1.84 13.91
C LYS A 87 6.75 -1.48 14.70
N LYS A 88 7.87 -2.16 14.44
CA LYS A 88 9.15 -1.82 15.07
C LYS A 88 9.67 -0.45 14.64
N ARG A 89 9.29 0.01 13.46
CA ARG A 89 9.79 1.26 12.85
C ARG A 89 8.78 2.41 12.86
N PHE A 90 7.49 2.08 12.83
CA PHE A 90 6.41 3.06 12.70
C PHE A 90 5.30 2.79 13.70
N LYS A 91 4.72 3.84 14.26
CA LYS A 91 3.39 3.74 14.86
C LYS A 91 2.37 3.67 13.74
N VAL A 92 1.67 2.55 13.63
CA VAL A 92 0.72 2.32 12.55
C VAL A 92 -0.71 2.23 13.06
N GLY A 93 -1.63 2.67 12.22
CA GLY A 93 -3.05 2.38 12.31
C GLY A 93 -3.39 1.14 11.48
N ARG A 94 -4.38 1.26 10.59
CA ARG A 94 -4.78 0.16 9.71
C ARG A 94 -3.66 -0.23 8.75
N VAL A 95 -3.45 -1.54 8.67
CA VAL A 95 -2.59 -2.16 7.66
C VAL A 95 -3.45 -3.04 6.77
N ARG A 96 -3.40 -2.83 5.45
CA ARG A 96 -4.31 -3.45 4.50
C ARG A 96 -3.61 -3.83 3.20
N PHE A 97 -3.99 -4.96 2.64
CA PHE A 97 -3.77 -5.19 1.21
C PHE A 97 -4.80 -4.38 0.44
N LEU A 98 -4.33 -3.46 -0.39
CA LEU A 98 -5.17 -2.63 -1.25
C LEU A 98 -4.96 -3.01 -2.71
N MET A 99 -6.04 -3.45 -3.35
CA MET A 99 -6.07 -3.76 -4.77
C MET A 99 -6.68 -2.59 -5.55
N LYS A 100 -6.11 -2.31 -6.70
CA LYS A 100 -6.64 -1.34 -7.66
C LYS A 100 -6.86 -2.03 -9.00
N PRO A 101 -8.11 -2.10 -9.49
CA PRO A 101 -8.41 -2.72 -10.78
C PRO A 101 -7.69 -2.02 -11.93
N PRO A 102 -7.55 -2.71 -13.10
CA PRO A 102 -7.08 -2.09 -14.33
C PRO A 102 -7.91 -0.86 -14.72
N ARG A 103 -7.27 0.12 -15.36
CA ARG A 103 -7.91 1.31 -15.95
C ARG A 103 -8.79 2.08 -14.97
N THR A 104 -8.34 2.21 -13.73
CA THR A 104 -9.04 2.94 -12.66
C THR A 104 -8.15 3.97 -11.99
N CYS A 105 -8.78 5.01 -11.46
CA CYS A 105 -8.11 6.01 -10.64
C CYS A 105 -8.89 6.29 -9.36
N LEU A 106 -8.25 6.92 -8.40
CA LEU A 106 -8.92 7.56 -7.27
C LEU A 106 -9.31 8.99 -7.64
N SER A 107 -10.24 9.56 -6.91
CA SER A 107 -10.46 11.00 -6.93
C SER A 107 -9.26 11.75 -6.36
N TRP A 108 -9.08 13.00 -6.77
CA TRP A 108 -8.08 13.89 -6.20
C TRP A 108 -8.48 14.24 -4.77
N HIS A 109 -7.64 13.89 -3.79
CA HIS A 109 -7.96 14.04 -2.36
C HIS A 109 -6.70 14.11 -1.51
N ARG A 110 -6.86 14.46 -0.24
CA ARG A 110 -5.82 14.32 0.79
C ARG A 110 -6.37 13.57 2.01
N ASP A 111 -5.50 12.86 2.68
CA ASP A 111 -5.78 12.08 3.89
C ASP A 111 -5.28 12.81 5.16
N PRO A 112 -5.73 12.41 6.36
CA PRO A 112 -5.18 12.94 7.61
C PRO A 112 -3.74 12.50 7.88
N GLU A 113 -3.34 11.30 7.43
CA GLU A 113 -2.07 10.67 7.77
C GLU A 113 -1.28 10.26 6.53
N MET A 114 0.02 10.06 6.75
CA MET A 114 0.93 9.47 5.77
C MET A 114 0.61 7.99 5.50
N ARG A 115 1.10 7.45 4.39
CA ARG A 115 0.95 6.04 4.04
C ARG A 115 2.31 5.41 3.75
N LEU A 116 2.54 4.23 4.35
CA LEU A 116 3.62 3.35 3.96
C LEU A 116 3.10 2.36 2.94
N HIS A 117 3.72 2.28 1.78
CA HIS A 117 3.38 1.36 0.71
C HIS A 117 4.47 0.31 0.55
N ILE A 118 4.08 -0.96 0.53
CA ILE A 118 4.93 -2.08 0.11
C ILE A 118 4.28 -2.66 -1.14
N PRO A 119 4.83 -2.39 -2.34
CA PRO A 119 4.29 -2.92 -3.60
C PRO A 119 4.47 -4.43 -3.70
N ILE A 120 3.40 -5.14 -4.11
CA ILE A 120 3.38 -6.60 -4.29
C ILE A 120 3.16 -6.94 -5.76
N ILE A 121 2.13 -6.35 -6.37
CA ILE A 121 1.83 -6.45 -7.79
C ILE A 121 1.71 -5.03 -8.32
N THR A 122 2.56 -4.68 -9.27
CA THR A 122 2.57 -3.34 -9.86
C THR A 122 3.28 -3.35 -11.22
N ASN A 123 3.14 -2.27 -11.97
CA ASN A 123 3.83 -2.06 -13.24
C ASN A 123 3.96 -0.57 -13.54
N LYS A 124 4.69 -0.21 -14.59
CA LYS A 124 4.99 1.18 -14.97
C LYS A 124 3.75 2.03 -15.27
N GLY A 125 2.60 1.41 -15.58
CA GLY A 125 1.31 2.09 -15.77
C GLY A 125 0.62 2.48 -14.45
N CYS A 126 1.11 1.99 -13.32
CA CYS A 126 0.62 2.35 -11.99
C CYS A 126 1.39 3.54 -11.46
N LYS A 127 0.72 4.67 -11.26
CA LYS A 127 1.33 5.92 -10.81
C LYS A 127 0.63 6.44 -9.56
N MET A 128 1.43 6.89 -8.61
CA MET A 128 1.02 7.83 -7.58
C MET A 128 1.32 9.23 -8.07
N VAL A 129 0.40 10.13 -7.87
CA VAL A 129 0.60 11.57 -8.11
C VAL A 129 0.40 12.27 -6.77
N ILE A 130 1.41 12.98 -6.33
CA ILE A 130 1.34 13.84 -5.13
C ILE A 130 1.70 15.24 -5.59
N GLU A 131 0.81 16.20 -5.38
CA GLU A 131 0.93 17.55 -5.90
C GLU A 131 1.26 17.55 -7.42
N ASN A 132 2.45 17.91 -7.79
CA ASN A 132 2.89 18.01 -9.19
C ASN A 132 3.84 16.86 -9.61
N GLU A 133 4.05 15.86 -8.75
CA GLU A 133 4.97 14.77 -9.01
C GLU A 133 4.23 13.45 -9.26
N ALA A 134 4.51 12.82 -10.39
CA ALA A 134 3.98 11.49 -10.75
C ALA A 134 5.10 10.47 -10.75
N PHE A 135 5.00 9.44 -9.92
CA PHE A 135 6.02 8.40 -9.79
C PHE A 135 5.42 6.98 -9.72
N HIS A 136 6.24 6.02 -10.05
CA HIS A 136 5.95 4.60 -9.92
C HIS A 136 6.70 4.04 -8.72
N MET A 137 6.05 3.17 -7.98
CA MET A 137 6.62 2.41 -6.87
C MET A 137 6.83 0.96 -7.33
N PRO A 138 8.04 0.54 -7.76
CA PRO A 138 8.29 -0.81 -8.21
C PRO A 138 8.22 -1.83 -7.06
N ALA A 139 7.81 -3.06 -7.37
CA ALA A 139 7.80 -4.20 -6.44
C ALA A 139 9.18 -4.87 -6.42
N ASN A 140 10.16 -4.21 -5.84
CA ASN A 140 11.56 -4.63 -5.76
C ASN A 140 12.04 -4.88 -4.33
N GLY A 141 11.11 -5.08 -3.37
CA GLY A 141 11.41 -5.23 -1.95
C GLY A 141 11.43 -3.91 -1.17
N SER A 142 11.41 -2.77 -1.85
CA SER A 142 11.40 -1.46 -1.18
C SER A 142 10.02 -1.11 -0.61
N ALA A 143 10.03 -0.37 0.50
CA ALA A 143 8.86 0.29 1.05
C ALA A 143 8.95 1.81 0.76
N TYR A 144 7.78 2.42 0.51
CA TYR A 144 7.67 3.83 0.13
C TYR A 144 6.79 4.55 1.13
N LEU A 145 7.35 5.53 1.83
CA LEU A 145 6.58 6.43 2.67
C LEU A 145 6.12 7.62 1.83
N THR A 146 4.81 7.84 1.77
CA THR A 146 4.19 8.91 0.98
C THR A 146 3.43 9.87 1.86
N ASP A 147 3.60 11.17 1.62
CA ASP A 147 2.87 12.21 2.34
C ASP A 147 1.48 12.42 1.74
N ASN A 148 0.56 11.53 2.09
CA ASN A 148 -0.84 11.59 1.67
C ASN A 148 -1.63 12.73 2.31
N ARG A 149 -1.01 13.52 3.21
CA ARG A 149 -1.59 14.77 3.73
C ARG A 149 -1.57 15.88 2.68
N GLN A 150 -0.73 15.72 1.64
CA GLN A 150 -0.76 16.51 0.43
C GLN A 150 -1.86 16.00 -0.51
N TYR A 151 -2.32 16.84 -1.44
CA TYR A 151 -3.25 16.43 -2.47
C TYR A 151 -2.62 15.36 -3.35
N HIS A 152 -3.31 14.25 -3.49
CA HIS A 152 -2.80 13.12 -4.25
C HIS A 152 -3.90 12.36 -4.98
N ASN A 153 -3.46 11.58 -5.95
CA ASN A 153 -4.25 10.63 -6.72
C ASN A 153 -3.42 9.38 -6.96
N PHE A 154 -4.08 8.28 -7.15
CA PHE A 154 -3.46 7.06 -7.64
C PHE A 154 -4.26 6.55 -8.83
N PHE A 155 -3.56 6.20 -9.91
CA PHE A 155 -4.19 5.56 -11.06
C PHE A 155 -3.45 4.27 -11.46
N ASN A 156 -4.22 3.33 -11.98
CA ASN A 156 -3.76 2.14 -12.64
C ASN A 156 -4.14 2.21 -14.11
N GLY A 157 -3.24 2.69 -14.95
CA GLY A 157 -3.43 2.79 -16.41
C GLY A 157 -3.08 1.50 -17.16
N SER A 158 -2.88 0.39 -16.46
CA SER A 158 -2.49 -0.90 -17.04
C SER A 158 -3.66 -1.87 -17.21
N GLU A 159 -3.36 -3.06 -17.73
CA GLU A 159 -4.33 -4.14 -17.95
C GLU A 159 -4.41 -5.15 -16.80
N ILE A 160 -3.57 -5.01 -15.78
CA ILE A 160 -3.53 -5.92 -14.62
C ILE A 160 -3.83 -5.18 -13.33
N GLU A 161 -4.28 -5.90 -12.32
CA GLU A 161 -4.48 -5.35 -10.98
C GLU A 161 -3.16 -4.89 -10.36
N ARG A 162 -3.26 -3.85 -9.56
CA ARG A 162 -2.18 -3.42 -8.68
C ARG A 162 -2.52 -3.79 -7.25
N VAL A 163 -1.61 -4.45 -6.54
CA VAL A 163 -1.75 -4.79 -5.12
C VAL A 163 -0.57 -4.24 -4.32
N HIS A 164 -0.86 -3.45 -3.31
CA HIS A 164 0.12 -3.02 -2.31
C HIS A 164 -0.34 -3.42 -0.91
N LEU A 165 0.59 -3.75 -0.03
CA LEU A 165 0.35 -3.65 1.41
C LEU A 165 0.53 -2.19 1.80
N VAL A 166 -0.49 -1.61 2.46
CA VAL A 166 -0.51 -0.19 2.81
C VAL A 166 -0.81 -0.03 4.29
N ALA A 167 0.09 0.62 5.01
CA ALA A 167 -0.09 0.98 6.40
C ALA A 167 -0.39 2.48 6.55
N THR A 168 -1.36 2.83 7.39
CA THR A 168 -1.52 4.19 7.90
C THR A 168 -0.41 4.45 8.90
N VAL A 169 0.39 5.50 8.69
CA VAL A 169 1.45 5.91 9.62
C VAL A 169 0.91 7.03 10.50
N LEU A 170 0.77 6.74 11.78
CA LEU A 170 0.26 7.71 12.75
C LEU A 170 1.34 8.75 13.04
N ALA A 171 1.06 10.00 12.69
CA ALA A 171 1.96 11.10 12.98
C ALA A 171 2.11 11.28 14.50
N GLN A 172 3.22 10.80 15.02
CA GLN A 172 3.96 11.52 16.04
C GLN A 172 5.07 12.21 15.27
N GLY A 173 5.36 13.45 15.61
CA GLY A 173 6.16 14.35 14.79
C GLY A 173 7.24 13.67 13.96
N LEU A 174 7.45 14.11 12.74
CA LEU A 174 8.54 13.65 11.86
C LEU A 174 9.90 13.68 12.58
N ASP A 175 10.02 14.47 13.63
CA ASP A 175 11.17 14.61 14.52
C ASP A 175 11.44 13.38 15.41
N GLU A 176 10.44 12.51 15.63
CA GLU A 176 10.58 11.23 16.34
C GLU A 176 10.75 10.02 15.41
N MET A 177 10.65 10.22 14.11
CA MET A 177 11.08 9.22 13.16
C MET A 177 12.61 9.27 13.11
N HIS A 178 13.26 8.64 14.09
CA HIS A 178 14.63 8.20 13.94
C HIS A 178 14.65 7.22 12.76
N LEU A 179 14.80 7.75 11.57
CA LEU A 179 15.37 7.02 10.47
C LEU A 179 16.80 6.75 10.89
N ASP A 180 16.98 5.68 11.65
CA ASP A 180 18.30 5.18 11.97
C ASP A 180 19.03 5.00 10.65
N GLU A 181 20.10 5.76 10.44
CA GLU A 181 20.88 5.72 9.19
C GLU A 181 21.49 4.33 8.96
N SER A 182 21.56 3.47 9.99
CA SER A 182 22.06 2.10 9.91
C SER A 182 21.31 1.22 8.90
N TRP A 183 20.02 1.46 8.66
CA TRP A 183 19.28 0.67 7.67
C TRP A 183 19.65 1.02 6.22
N ARG A 184 20.18 2.22 5.94
CA ARG A 184 20.72 2.57 4.62
C ARG A 184 21.92 1.72 4.28
N ASP A 185 22.74 1.42 5.26
CA ASP A 185 23.95 0.61 5.08
C ASP A 185 23.60 -0.87 4.91
N GLU A 186 22.60 -1.40 5.66
CA GLU A 186 22.12 -2.77 5.49
C GLU A 186 21.47 -3.01 4.13
N VAL A 187 20.59 -2.10 3.67
CA VAL A 187 19.92 -2.23 2.35
C VAL A 187 20.91 -2.03 1.21
N SER A 188 21.89 -1.14 1.34
CA SER A 188 22.95 -0.95 0.34
C SER A 188 23.81 -2.19 0.21
N TYR A 189 24.10 -2.86 1.31
CA TYR A 189 24.93 -4.07 1.33
C TYR A 189 24.21 -5.26 0.67
N GLU A 190 22.91 -5.44 0.89
CA GLU A 190 22.12 -6.49 0.23
C GLU A 190 21.96 -6.26 -1.29
N ILE A 191 21.83 -5.00 -1.72
CA ILE A 191 21.72 -4.64 -3.15
C ILE A 191 23.07 -4.88 -3.87
N GLU A 192 24.19 -4.55 -3.24
CA GLU A 192 25.52 -4.80 -3.82
C GLU A 192 25.83 -6.29 -3.92
N THR A 193 25.40 -7.13 -2.97
CA THR A 193 25.61 -8.57 -3.00
C THR A 193 24.69 -9.31 -3.98
N MET A 194 23.49 -8.79 -4.25
CA MET A 194 22.57 -9.33 -5.25
C MET A 194 22.90 -8.90 -6.69
N GLY A 195 23.67 -7.83 -6.87
CA GLY A 195 24.06 -7.28 -8.18
C GLY A 195 25.29 -7.94 -8.82
N SER A 196 25.96 -8.88 -8.15
CA SER A 196 27.23 -9.45 -8.61
C SER A 196 27.15 -10.85 -9.25
N GLU A 197 25.97 -11.40 -9.47
CA GLU A 197 25.82 -12.55 -10.37
C GLU A 197 25.71 -12.04 -11.80
N GLU A 198 26.85 -11.91 -12.46
CA GLU A 198 26.95 -11.74 -13.91
C GLU A 198 26.20 -12.88 -14.59
N HIS A 199 25.08 -12.55 -15.26
CA HIS A 199 24.50 -13.47 -16.22
C HIS A 199 25.47 -13.63 -17.39
N PRO A 200 26.12 -14.80 -17.53
CA PRO A 200 26.94 -15.06 -18.70
C PRO A 200 26.01 -15.35 -19.88
N ASN A 201 25.87 -14.42 -20.78
CA ASN A 201 25.29 -14.48 -22.11
C ASN A 201 24.19 -13.42 -22.37
N CYS A 202 24.59 -12.16 -22.42
CA CYS A 202 23.90 -11.18 -23.24
C CYS A 202 24.97 -10.38 -24.02
N GLY A 203 25.54 -11.02 -24.97
CA GLY A 203 26.54 -10.47 -25.88
C GLY A 203 26.28 -10.92 -27.31
N THR A 204 25.16 -10.52 -27.89
CA THR A 204 24.96 -10.38 -29.33
C THR A 204 23.80 -9.42 -29.62
N ASP A 205 24.05 -8.52 -30.57
CA ASP A 205 23.19 -7.39 -30.98
C ASP A 205 21.88 -7.72 -31.71
N ASP A 206 21.24 -8.84 -31.42
CA ASP A 206 20.05 -9.31 -32.17
C ASP A 206 18.75 -9.47 -31.35
N CYS A 207 18.66 -8.95 -30.10
CA CYS A 207 17.50 -9.17 -29.26
C CYS A 207 16.46 -8.00 -29.23
N CYS A 208 16.54 -7.06 -30.15
CA CYS A 208 15.64 -5.89 -30.19
C CYS A 208 14.81 -5.79 -31.50
N LYS A 209 14.43 -6.89 -32.10
CA LYS A 209 13.62 -6.85 -33.34
C LYS A 209 12.32 -7.62 -33.34
N GLU A 210 11.81 -8.05 -32.22
CA GLU A 210 10.42 -8.60 -32.15
C GLU A 210 9.84 -8.35 -30.75
N CYS A 211 9.24 -7.18 -30.55
CA CYS A 211 8.10 -6.92 -29.65
C CYS A 211 7.40 -5.65 -30.13
#